data_bc782c0c03c0315fe88e49fedb0b8d65
#
_entry.id   bc782c0c03c0315fe88e49fedb0b8d65
#
_cell.length_a   1.000
_cell.length_b   1.000
_cell.length_c   1.000
_cell.angle_alpha   90.00
_cell.angle_beta   90.00
_cell.angle_gamma   90.00
#
_symmetry.space_group_name_H-M   'P 1'
#
loop_
_entity.id
_entity.type
_entity.pdbx_description
1 polymer ?
#
loop_
_entity_poly.entity_id
_entity_poly.type
_entity_poly.pdbx_seq_one_letter_code
_entity_poly.pdbx_strand_id
1 'polypeptide(L)'
;MIKEPLFPEKELHTILDTNIQQYQVNTSKVDFLAHRSLLQSLYGEQHPCGKIVVEEDYHAITPEVLREFYERYYHSGNCSIFLSGKVTEDIIRRVKDTFGSPFGQYQLQTSKLNFPYIAVPEKRIFTEREDAMQSAVKMGYTTITREHPDYLKLRVLMTVFGGYFGSRLMSN
;
A
#
# COMPACT_ATOMS: atom_id res chain seq x y z
N MET A 1 8.82 -20.82 8.55
CA MET A 1 8.92 -19.41 8.16
C MET A 1 7.75 -18.58 8.68
N ILE A 2 6.47 -18.83 8.32
CA ILE A 2 5.35 -17.97 8.80
C ILE A 2 5.14 -18.09 10.32
N LYS A 3 5.24 -19.27 10.91
CA LYS A 3 5.03 -19.48 12.35
C LYS A 3 6.27 -19.23 13.20
N GLU A 4 7.45 -19.29 12.62
CA GLU A 4 8.73 -19.13 13.30
C GLU A 4 9.71 -18.36 12.40
N PRO A 5 9.55 -17.03 12.30
CA PRO A 5 10.46 -16.19 11.54
C PRO A 5 11.76 -15.96 12.31
N LEU A 6 12.87 -15.87 11.58
CA LEU A 6 14.19 -15.69 12.18
C LEU A 6 14.63 -14.22 12.26
N PHE A 7 14.20 -13.40 11.32
CA PHE A 7 14.61 -11.99 11.14
C PHE A 7 16.13 -11.80 11.20
N PRO A 8 16.91 -12.47 10.33
CA PRO A 8 18.35 -12.36 10.37
C PRO A 8 18.78 -10.95 9.95
N GLU A 9 19.68 -10.36 10.70
CA GLU A 9 20.12 -8.97 10.56
C GLU A 9 20.76 -8.69 9.19
N LYS A 10 21.59 -9.63 8.71
CA LYS A 10 22.29 -9.49 7.42
C LYS A 10 21.31 -9.36 6.24
N GLU A 11 20.29 -10.21 6.21
CA GLU A 11 19.26 -10.18 5.17
C GLU A 11 18.39 -8.93 5.29
N LEU A 12 18.09 -8.49 6.53
CA LEU A 12 17.39 -7.24 6.76
C LEU A 12 18.17 -6.04 6.19
N HIS A 13 19.46 -5.93 6.51
CA HIS A 13 20.30 -4.85 5.94
C HIS A 13 20.29 -4.87 4.41
N THR A 14 20.45 -6.04 3.79
CA THR A 14 20.42 -6.13 2.31
C THR A 14 19.09 -5.67 1.72
N ILE A 15 17.98 -6.00 2.38
CA ILE A 15 16.64 -5.57 1.95
C ILE A 15 16.48 -4.06 2.14
N LEU A 16 16.90 -3.52 3.28
CA LEU A 16 16.82 -2.08 3.57
C LEU A 16 17.67 -1.26 2.59
N ASP A 17 18.91 -1.65 2.34
CA ASP A 17 19.79 -0.99 1.37
C ASP A 17 19.16 -0.96 -0.02
N THR A 18 18.59 -2.09 -0.47
CA THR A 18 17.90 -2.17 -1.76
C THR A 18 16.68 -1.24 -1.81
N ASN A 19 15.89 -1.19 -0.74
CA ASN A 19 14.71 -0.33 -0.67
C ASN A 19 15.08 1.16 -0.60
N ILE A 20 16.14 1.51 0.13
CA ILE A 20 16.66 2.89 0.19
C ILE A 20 17.14 3.34 -1.20
N GLN A 21 17.90 2.51 -1.90
CA GLN A 21 18.32 2.80 -3.27
C GLN A 21 17.11 3.00 -4.20
N GLN A 22 16.12 2.11 -4.11
CA GLN A 22 14.89 2.24 -4.90
C GLN A 22 14.10 3.51 -4.55
N TYR A 23 14.06 3.87 -3.26
CA TYR A 23 13.45 5.11 -2.78
C TYR A 23 14.16 6.33 -3.40
N GLN A 24 15.48 6.38 -3.35
CA GLN A 24 16.28 7.48 -3.92
C GLN A 24 16.06 7.60 -5.44
N VAL A 25 16.05 6.48 -6.17
CA VAL A 25 15.70 6.47 -7.60
C VAL A 25 14.27 6.93 -7.86
N ASN A 26 13.32 6.57 -7.02
CA ASN A 26 11.93 6.98 -7.20
C ASN A 26 11.72 8.46 -6.87
N THR A 27 12.35 8.98 -5.83
CA THR A 27 12.27 10.41 -5.45
C THR A 27 12.96 11.33 -6.45
N SER A 28 13.81 10.80 -7.33
CA SER A 28 14.34 11.56 -8.47
C SER A 28 13.31 11.78 -9.59
N LYS A 29 12.19 11.05 -9.61
CA LYS A 29 11.17 11.11 -10.66
C LYS A 29 10.05 12.08 -10.30
N VAL A 30 9.80 13.07 -11.15
CA VAL A 30 8.73 14.06 -10.93
C VAL A 30 7.33 13.43 -10.84
N ASP A 31 7.09 12.35 -11.60
CA ASP A 31 5.82 11.63 -11.57
C ASP A 31 5.55 10.99 -10.20
N PHE A 32 6.56 10.41 -9.59
CA PHE A 32 6.49 9.84 -8.25
C PHE A 32 6.20 10.91 -7.19
N LEU A 33 6.89 12.04 -7.26
CA LEU A 33 6.68 13.16 -6.34
C LEU A 33 5.28 13.77 -6.48
N ALA A 34 4.83 13.98 -7.72
CA ALA A 34 3.49 14.48 -8.00
C ALA A 34 2.39 13.53 -7.48
N HIS A 35 2.59 12.20 -7.60
CA HIS A 35 1.65 11.21 -7.05
C HIS A 35 1.60 11.25 -5.53
N ARG A 36 2.74 11.32 -4.85
CA ARG A 36 2.82 11.46 -3.39
C ARG A 36 2.10 12.72 -2.92
N SER A 37 2.40 13.86 -3.55
CA SER A 37 1.77 15.14 -3.24
C SER A 37 0.26 15.09 -3.41
N LEU A 38 -0.24 14.47 -4.48
CA LEU A 38 -1.68 14.28 -4.69
C LEU A 38 -2.32 13.46 -3.56
N LEU A 39 -1.74 12.31 -3.19
CA LEU A 39 -2.30 11.46 -2.12
C LEU A 39 -2.30 12.18 -0.77
N GLN A 40 -1.22 12.86 -0.43
CA GLN A 40 -1.13 13.65 0.80
C GLN A 40 -2.18 14.77 0.83
N SER A 41 -2.40 15.44 -0.30
CA SER A 41 -3.39 16.50 -0.42
C SER A 41 -4.83 16.01 -0.32
N LEU A 42 -5.11 14.80 -0.83
CA LEU A 42 -6.44 14.21 -0.78
C LEU A 42 -6.81 13.64 0.60
N TYR A 43 -5.85 13.05 1.29
CA TYR A 43 -6.11 12.29 2.52
C TYR A 43 -5.55 12.92 3.78
N GLY A 44 -4.55 13.81 3.66
CA GLY A 44 -3.82 14.38 4.79
C GLY A 44 -2.74 13.44 5.34
N GLU A 45 -1.80 14.00 6.09
CA GLU A 45 -0.61 13.28 6.60
C GLU A 45 -0.93 12.19 7.63
N GLN A 46 -2.04 12.32 8.34
CA GLN A 46 -2.44 11.37 9.38
C GLN A 46 -3.18 10.15 8.83
N HIS A 47 -3.62 10.20 7.58
CA HIS A 47 -4.31 9.10 6.94
C HIS A 47 -3.30 8.13 6.30
N PRO A 48 -3.47 6.79 6.42
CA PRO A 48 -2.52 5.82 5.85
C PRO A 48 -2.26 5.99 4.34
N CYS A 49 -3.28 6.43 3.58
CA CYS A 49 -3.12 6.70 2.15
C CYS A 49 -2.40 8.02 1.84
N GLY A 50 -2.37 8.96 2.78
CA GLY A 50 -1.69 10.24 2.64
C GLY A 50 -0.32 10.30 3.31
N LYS A 51 -0.04 9.35 4.19
CA LYS A 51 1.26 9.26 4.87
C LYS A 51 2.37 8.98 3.86
N ILE A 52 3.40 9.78 3.90
CA ILE A 52 4.57 9.66 3.04
C ILE A 52 5.68 8.94 3.81
N VAL A 53 6.18 7.85 3.26
CA VAL A 53 7.38 7.18 3.75
C VAL A 53 8.59 8.02 3.37
N VAL A 54 9.51 8.24 4.32
CA VAL A 54 10.78 8.95 4.15
C VAL A 54 11.96 8.00 4.37
N GLU A 55 13.16 8.43 4.01
CA GLU A 55 14.36 7.58 4.11
C GLU A 55 14.65 7.16 5.56
N GLU A 56 14.39 8.05 6.51
CA GLU A 56 14.55 7.81 7.94
C GLU A 56 13.68 6.66 8.46
N ASP A 57 12.50 6.45 7.87
CA ASP A 57 11.62 5.33 8.24
C ASP A 57 12.29 3.96 7.97
N TYR A 58 13.11 3.86 6.91
CA TYR A 58 13.85 2.63 6.62
C TYR A 58 14.95 2.38 7.66
N HIS A 59 15.65 3.42 8.08
CA HIS A 59 16.71 3.33 9.10
C HIS A 59 16.17 2.99 10.50
N ALA A 60 14.90 3.26 10.75
CA ALA A 60 14.24 2.92 12.02
C ALA A 60 13.83 1.45 12.11
N ILE A 61 13.94 0.66 11.02
CA ILE A 61 13.55 -0.75 11.01
C ILE A 61 14.69 -1.62 11.55
N THR A 62 14.44 -2.29 12.66
CA THR A 62 15.37 -3.25 13.29
C THR A 62 14.75 -4.64 13.39
N PRO A 63 15.51 -5.69 13.65
CA PRO A 63 14.97 -7.02 13.91
C PRO A 63 13.97 -7.05 15.07
N GLU A 64 14.17 -6.21 16.09
CA GLU A 64 13.28 -6.07 17.26
C GLU A 64 11.93 -5.51 16.84
N VAL A 65 11.92 -4.39 16.08
CA VAL A 65 10.70 -3.78 15.55
C VAL A 65 9.92 -4.78 14.68
N LEU A 66 10.63 -5.58 13.88
CA LEU A 66 9.99 -6.62 13.07
C LEU A 66 9.39 -7.74 13.94
N ARG A 67 10.07 -8.15 15.04
CA ARG A 67 9.51 -9.13 15.99
C ARG A 67 8.27 -8.61 16.67
N GLU A 68 8.30 -7.39 17.19
CA GLU A 68 7.12 -6.76 17.82
C GLU A 68 5.93 -6.68 16.86
N PHE A 69 6.19 -6.27 15.61
CA PHE A 69 5.17 -6.24 14.57
C PHE A 69 4.62 -7.63 14.28
N TYR A 70 5.50 -8.64 14.17
CA TYR A 70 5.11 -10.01 13.94
C TYR A 70 4.25 -10.56 15.08
N GLU A 71 4.69 -10.43 16.32
CA GLU A 71 3.98 -10.91 17.51
C GLU A 71 2.60 -10.29 17.64
N ARG A 72 2.47 -9.03 17.24
CA ARG A 72 1.21 -8.28 17.32
C ARG A 72 0.22 -8.64 16.23
N TYR A 73 0.68 -8.89 15.01
CA TYR A 73 -0.20 -8.96 13.84
C TYR A 73 -0.24 -10.33 13.16
N TYR A 74 0.77 -11.19 13.37
CA TYR A 74 0.85 -12.50 12.73
C TYR A 74 0.31 -13.59 13.65
N HIS A 75 -1.00 -13.79 13.59
CA HIS A 75 -1.69 -14.82 14.36
C HIS A 75 -2.87 -15.40 13.56
N SER A 76 -3.33 -16.59 13.97
CA SER A 76 -4.38 -17.32 13.26
C SER A 76 -5.69 -16.56 13.09
N GLY A 77 -6.03 -15.64 14.01
CA GLY A 77 -7.23 -14.80 13.93
C GLY A 77 -7.14 -13.65 12.92
N ASN A 78 -5.95 -13.35 12.41
CA ASN A 78 -5.69 -12.33 11.40
C ASN A 78 -5.13 -12.95 10.11
N CYS A 79 -5.45 -14.21 9.84
CA CYS A 79 -4.94 -14.96 8.69
C CYS A 79 -6.09 -15.45 7.82
N SER A 80 -6.02 -15.16 6.53
CA SER A 80 -6.93 -15.71 5.51
C SER A 80 -6.10 -16.43 4.45
N ILE A 81 -6.48 -17.66 4.12
CA ILE A 81 -5.77 -18.49 3.16
C ILE A 81 -6.63 -18.66 1.91
N PHE A 82 -6.12 -18.24 0.77
CA PHE A 82 -6.77 -18.38 -0.52
C PHE A 82 -6.04 -19.44 -1.36
N LEU A 83 -6.79 -20.43 -1.84
CA LEU A 83 -6.30 -21.49 -2.70
C LEU A 83 -6.90 -21.34 -4.09
N SER A 84 -6.06 -21.39 -5.12
CA SER A 84 -6.47 -21.24 -6.51
C SER A 84 -5.73 -22.26 -7.39
N GLY A 85 -6.40 -22.79 -8.42
CA GLY A 85 -5.86 -23.82 -9.30
C GLY A 85 -6.53 -25.19 -9.09
N LYS A 86 -5.81 -26.28 -9.32
CA LYS A 86 -6.33 -27.64 -9.07
C LYS A 86 -6.27 -27.95 -7.57
N VAL A 87 -7.28 -27.51 -6.83
CA VAL A 87 -7.39 -27.73 -5.39
C VAL A 87 -7.93 -29.15 -5.15
N THR A 88 -7.09 -30.05 -4.64
CA THR A 88 -7.45 -31.41 -4.27
C THR A 88 -7.67 -31.54 -2.77
N GLU A 89 -8.39 -32.60 -2.33
CA GLU A 89 -8.58 -32.92 -0.91
C GLU A 89 -7.25 -33.05 -0.14
N ASP A 90 -6.20 -33.55 -0.80
CA ASP A 90 -4.88 -33.65 -0.19
C ASP A 90 -4.27 -32.28 0.11
N ILE A 91 -4.42 -31.32 -0.82
CA ILE A 91 -3.98 -29.92 -0.61
C ILE A 91 -4.76 -29.30 0.55
N ILE A 92 -6.08 -29.47 0.58
CA ILE A 92 -6.94 -28.95 1.66
C ILE A 92 -6.51 -29.53 3.00
N ARG A 93 -6.27 -30.85 3.06
CA ARG A 93 -5.80 -31.53 4.27
C ARG A 93 -4.45 -30.97 4.74
N ARG A 94 -3.46 -30.83 3.86
CA ARG A 94 -2.14 -30.26 4.19
C ARG A 94 -2.25 -28.83 4.74
N VAL A 95 -3.11 -28.00 4.15
CA VAL A 95 -3.35 -26.66 4.66
C VAL A 95 -3.99 -26.68 6.04
N LYS A 96 -5.00 -27.54 6.26
CA LYS A 96 -5.60 -27.74 7.57
C LYS A 96 -4.60 -28.25 8.61
N ASP A 97 -3.77 -29.22 8.26
CA ASP A 97 -2.76 -29.76 9.16
C ASP A 97 -1.69 -28.70 9.52
N THR A 98 -1.37 -27.80 8.58
CA THR A 98 -0.34 -26.78 8.80
C THR A 98 -0.88 -25.56 9.53
N PHE A 99 -2.07 -25.06 9.16
CA PHE A 99 -2.63 -23.79 9.64
C PHE A 99 -3.92 -23.94 10.44
N GLY A 100 -4.49 -25.14 10.55
CA GLY A 100 -5.77 -25.35 11.21
C GLY A 100 -5.70 -25.25 12.74
N SER A 101 -4.52 -25.35 13.34
CA SER A 101 -4.32 -25.07 14.76
C SER A 101 -3.99 -23.60 15.02
N PRO A 102 -4.47 -23.02 16.14
CA PRO A 102 -4.12 -21.67 16.51
C PRO A 102 -2.60 -21.44 16.59
N PHE A 103 -2.14 -20.30 16.10
CA PHE A 103 -0.76 -19.82 16.23
C PHE A 103 -0.73 -18.31 16.52
N GLY A 104 0.33 -17.85 17.17
CA GLY A 104 0.48 -16.47 17.63
C GLY A 104 -0.45 -16.12 18.79
N GLN A 105 -0.23 -14.96 19.39
CA GLN A 105 -1.10 -14.45 20.46
C GLN A 105 -2.33 -13.79 19.84
N TYR A 106 -3.50 -14.42 20.04
CA TYR A 106 -4.76 -13.89 19.55
C TYR A 106 -5.27 -12.80 20.48
N GLN A 107 -5.21 -11.56 20.00
CA GLN A 107 -5.94 -10.46 20.60
C GLN A 107 -7.00 -9.97 19.62
N LEU A 108 -8.28 -10.13 19.98
CA LEU A 108 -9.39 -9.57 19.22
C LEU A 108 -9.29 -8.04 19.25
N GLN A 109 -8.65 -7.44 18.25
CA GLN A 109 -8.78 -6.02 18.01
C GLN A 109 -9.99 -5.78 17.09
N THR A 110 -11.16 -5.60 17.70
CA THR A 110 -12.41 -5.29 16.98
C THR A 110 -12.60 -3.80 16.69
N SER A 111 -11.62 -2.96 16.99
CA SER A 111 -11.73 -1.55 16.67
C SER A 111 -11.73 -1.34 15.16
N LYS A 112 -12.85 -0.87 14.62
CA LYS A 112 -12.86 -0.31 13.27
C LYS A 112 -11.86 0.84 13.25
N LEU A 113 -10.77 0.64 12.53
CA LEU A 113 -9.78 1.70 12.32
C LEU A 113 -10.50 2.81 11.54
N ASN A 114 -10.77 3.91 12.21
CA ASN A 114 -11.33 5.10 11.59
C ASN A 114 -10.19 6.11 11.41
N PHE A 115 -9.76 6.29 10.19
CA PHE A 115 -8.75 7.28 9.86
C PHE A 115 -9.46 8.53 9.35
N PRO A 116 -9.45 9.64 10.11
CA PRO A 116 -9.95 10.90 9.58
C PRO A 116 -9.09 11.29 8.37
N TYR A 117 -9.74 11.69 7.29
CA TYR A 117 -9.01 12.31 6.20
C TYR A 117 -9.31 13.81 6.18
N ILE A 118 -8.26 14.60 6.06
CA ILE A 118 -8.35 16.05 6.00
C ILE A 118 -7.68 16.46 4.68
N ALA A 119 -8.50 16.67 3.67
CA ALA A 119 -8.00 17.16 2.39
C ALA A 119 -7.45 18.58 2.56
N VAL A 120 -6.37 18.86 1.87
CA VAL A 120 -5.81 20.21 1.81
C VAL A 120 -6.79 21.11 1.04
N PRO A 121 -7.09 22.33 1.54
CA PRO A 121 -8.04 23.22 0.89
C PRO A 121 -7.56 23.76 -0.46
N GLU A 122 -6.26 23.78 -0.70
CA GLU A 122 -5.64 24.22 -1.93
C GLU A 122 -5.96 23.28 -3.09
N LYS A 123 -6.62 23.82 -4.12
CA LYS A 123 -7.01 23.07 -5.34
C LYS A 123 -5.85 22.87 -6.32
N ARG A 124 -4.79 23.62 -6.18
CA ARG A 124 -3.60 23.58 -7.06
C ARG A 124 -2.35 23.68 -6.21
N ILE A 125 -1.53 22.65 -6.26
CA ILE A 125 -0.23 22.60 -5.60
C ILE A 125 0.81 22.53 -6.71
N PHE A 126 1.77 23.41 -6.66
CA PHE A 126 2.88 23.46 -7.60
C PHE A 126 4.19 23.30 -6.83
N THR A 127 5.02 22.37 -7.30
CA THR A 127 6.36 22.14 -6.77
C THR A 127 7.35 22.27 -7.91
N GLU A 128 8.24 23.23 -7.81
CA GLU A 128 9.29 23.44 -8.78
C GLU A 128 10.49 22.54 -8.50
N ARG A 129 11.11 22.06 -9.56
CA ARG A 129 12.33 21.28 -9.52
C ARG A 129 13.24 21.70 -10.67
N GLU A 130 14.37 22.34 -10.34
CA GLU A 130 15.27 22.99 -11.31
C GLU A 130 15.90 22.01 -12.32
N ASP A 131 16.18 20.77 -11.89
CA ASP A 131 16.82 19.72 -12.71
C ASP A 131 15.83 18.82 -13.47
N ALA A 132 14.53 19.12 -13.42
CA ALA A 132 13.51 18.31 -14.06
C ALA A 132 13.41 18.61 -15.56
N MET A 133 13.65 17.59 -16.40
CA MET A 133 13.46 17.70 -17.86
C MET A 133 11.99 17.61 -18.29
N GLN A 134 11.10 17.21 -17.41
CA GLN A 134 9.66 16.99 -17.69
C GLN A 134 8.81 17.47 -16.51
N SER A 135 7.60 17.91 -16.81
CA SER A 135 6.59 18.22 -15.80
C SER A 135 5.64 17.03 -15.63
N ALA A 136 5.23 16.76 -14.40
CA ALA A 136 4.19 15.78 -14.09
C ALA A 136 2.96 16.49 -13.53
N VAL A 137 1.81 16.21 -14.10
CA VAL A 137 0.52 16.71 -13.62
C VAL A 137 -0.30 15.54 -13.11
N LYS A 138 -0.74 15.62 -11.86
CA LYS A 138 -1.68 14.65 -11.25
C LYS A 138 -2.93 15.38 -10.83
N MET A 139 -4.08 14.84 -11.20
CA MET A 139 -5.38 15.34 -10.79
C MET A 139 -6.21 14.22 -10.18
N GLY A 140 -6.92 14.53 -9.13
CA GLY A 140 -7.77 13.55 -8.46
C GLY A 140 -8.70 14.18 -7.44
N TYR A 141 -9.71 13.43 -7.06
CA TYR A 141 -10.60 13.74 -5.95
C TYR A 141 -11.15 12.43 -5.38
N THR A 142 -11.60 12.46 -4.14
CA THR A 142 -12.28 11.33 -3.52
C THR A 142 -13.69 11.18 -4.09
N THR A 143 -14.11 9.93 -4.34
CA THR A 143 -15.41 9.62 -4.94
C THR A 143 -16.07 8.45 -4.21
N ILE A 144 -17.07 7.84 -4.84
CA ILE A 144 -17.81 6.70 -4.29
C ILE A 144 -16.90 5.51 -3.99
N THR A 145 -17.21 4.79 -2.92
CA THR A 145 -16.46 3.59 -2.52
C THR A 145 -16.79 2.40 -3.42
N ARG A 146 -15.98 1.35 -3.31
CA ARG A 146 -16.16 0.08 -4.05
C ARG A 146 -17.50 -0.60 -3.78
N GLU A 147 -18.11 -0.33 -2.62
CA GLU A 147 -19.38 -0.91 -2.18
C GLU A 147 -20.60 -0.15 -2.73
N HIS A 148 -20.38 1.01 -3.34
CA HIS A 148 -21.47 1.81 -3.88
C HIS A 148 -22.11 1.13 -5.11
N PRO A 149 -23.47 1.14 -5.26
CA PRO A 149 -24.16 0.48 -6.37
C PRO A 149 -23.69 0.95 -7.76
N ASP A 150 -23.26 2.19 -7.91
CA ASP A 150 -22.80 2.76 -9.17
C ASP A 150 -21.29 2.62 -9.41
N TYR A 151 -20.56 1.93 -8.51
CA TYR A 151 -19.11 1.79 -8.64
C TYR A 151 -18.69 1.18 -9.99
N LEU A 152 -19.36 0.11 -10.43
CA LEU A 152 -19.03 -0.53 -11.72
C LEU A 152 -19.32 0.40 -12.92
N LYS A 153 -20.41 1.18 -12.86
CA LYS A 153 -20.74 2.17 -13.89
C LYS A 153 -19.65 3.26 -13.95
N LEU A 154 -19.22 3.76 -12.78
CA LEU A 154 -18.12 4.72 -12.69
C LEU A 154 -16.83 4.14 -13.27
N ARG A 155 -16.49 2.88 -12.98
CA ARG A 155 -15.31 2.19 -13.53
C ARG A 155 -15.34 2.16 -15.07
N VAL A 156 -16.47 1.80 -15.67
CA VAL A 156 -16.65 1.80 -17.13
C VAL A 156 -16.50 3.23 -17.68
N LEU A 157 -17.16 4.20 -17.05
CA LEU A 157 -17.05 5.61 -17.44
C LEU A 157 -15.59 6.09 -17.43
N MET A 158 -14.85 5.81 -16.36
CA MET A 158 -13.44 6.21 -16.23
C MET A 158 -12.55 5.54 -17.28
N THR A 159 -12.84 4.30 -17.66
CA THR A 159 -12.10 3.62 -18.73
C THR A 159 -12.33 4.32 -20.07
N VAL A 160 -13.56 4.64 -20.41
CA VAL A 160 -13.89 5.37 -21.66
C VAL A 160 -13.31 6.79 -21.64
N PHE A 161 -13.34 7.45 -20.50
CA PHE A 161 -12.87 8.83 -20.35
C PHE A 161 -11.35 8.96 -20.46
N GLY A 162 -10.58 8.16 -19.72
CA GLY A 162 -9.14 8.33 -19.61
C GLY A 162 -8.33 7.04 -19.43
N GLY A 163 -8.96 5.86 -19.49
CA GLY A 163 -8.33 4.60 -19.09
C GLY A 163 -7.46 3.91 -20.13
N TYR A 164 -7.37 4.41 -21.36
CA TYR A 164 -6.56 3.83 -22.41
C TYR A 164 -6.14 4.90 -23.43
N PHE A 165 -5.19 4.56 -24.31
CA PHE A 165 -4.54 5.52 -25.20
C PHE A 165 -5.51 6.19 -26.21
N GLY A 166 -6.55 5.50 -26.67
CA GLY A 166 -7.61 6.04 -27.53
C GLY A 166 -8.81 6.61 -26.75
N SER A 167 -8.66 6.85 -25.45
CA SER A 167 -9.71 7.43 -24.64
C SER A 167 -9.98 8.90 -24.97
N ARG A 168 -11.14 9.38 -24.57
CA ARG A 168 -11.57 10.74 -24.86
C ARG A 168 -10.61 11.83 -24.37
N LEU A 169 -9.99 11.60 -23.22
CA LEU A 169 -9.01 12.54 -22.63
C LEU A 169 -7.69 12.54 -23.40
N MET A 170 -7.30 11.40 -23.97
CA MET A 170 -6.03 11.25 -24.65
C MET A 170 -6.09 11.62 -26.15
N SER A 171 -7.28 11.66 -26.73
CA SER A 171 -7.49 11.96 -28.15
C SER A 171 -7.85 13.42 -28.43
N ASN A 172 -7.98 14.24 -27.41
CA ASN A 172 -8.11 15.71 -27.50
C ASN A 172 -6.78 16.36 -27.13
#